data_20d67c8d89967d8c0884f28fa6e9931c
#
_entry.id   20d67c8d89967d8c0884f28fa6e9931c
#
_cell.length_a   1.000
_cell.length_b   1.000
_cell.length_c   1.000
_cell.angle_alpha   90.00
_cell.angle_beta   90.00
_cell.angle_gamma   90.00
#
_symmetry.space_group_name_H-M   'P 1'
#
loop_
_entity.id
_entity.type
_entity.pdbx_description
1 polymer ?
#
loop_
_entity_poly.entity_id
_entity_poly.type
_entity_poly.pdbx_seq_one_letter_code
_entity_poly.pdbx_strand_id
1 'polypeptide(L)'
;MKKWHKWSLYILLVVMVLSVSVFLLARKPIPERIVYGMSFNTIYADELGLDWREVYDAILDDLGVRHLRLAAHWPMVEPSPGEYNFEELDYQIARAEEVGADVIFAVGRRLPRWPECHVPEWGTNLAWEDQKSEIREYLEVVIERYKDSPSIIYWQVENEPYLEVFAKEHCNELDEEFLIEEIEIVRELDPTRPILVTDSGNLGLWAKAYKHGDAFGTSVYVYFWNPELGQFRTALPPWFYRFKENVISLFYGDKPTFLIELSAEPWLLEPIVDVDVETQYSRMDVDKIKEILDYARDTRYERQYLWGAEWWYWLKLKGHNEIWDLGRELY
;
A
#
# COMPACT_ATOMS: atom_id res chain seq x y z
N MET A 1 -22.68 -41.81 30.34
CA MET A 1 -21.57 -42.00 29.37
C MET A 1 -21.96 -41.77 27.91
N LYS A 2 -23.09 -42.31 27.39
CA LYS A 2 -23.45 -42.24 25.95
C LYS A 2 -23.71 -40.83 25.36
N LYS A 3 -24.15 -39.82 26.15
CA LYS A 3 -24.41 -38.47 25.67
C LYS A 3 -23.13 -37.69 25.41
N TRP A 4 -22.12 -37.81 26.26
CA TRP A 4 -20.81 -37.12 26.13
C TRP A 4 -20.07 -37.56 24.88
N HIS A 5 -20.07 -38.84 24.54
CA HIS A 5 -19.43 -39.35 23.33
C HIS A 5 -20.07 -38.78 22.04
N LYS A 6 -21.38 -38.54 22.03
CA LYS A 6 -22.04 -37.93 20.89
C LYS A 6 -21.64 -36.46 20.73
N TRP A 7 -21.56 -35.71 21.81
CA TRP A 7 -21.09 -34.31 21.75
C TRP A 7 -19.64 -34.21 21.34
N SER A 8 -18.75 -35.06 21.81
CA SER A 8 -17.35 -35.12 21.39
C SER A 8 -17.23 -35.42 19.89
N LEU A 9 -18.07 -36.33 19.38
CA LEU A 9 -18.07 -36.67 17.96
C LEU A 9 -18.56 -35.51 17.09
N TYR A 10 -19.60 -34.76 17.54
CA TYR A 10 -20.07 -33.56 16.85
C TYR A 10 -19.01 -32.46 16.83
N ILE A 11 -18.34 -32.22 17.97
CA ILE A 11 -17.25 -31.22 18.05
C ILE A 11 -16.12 -31.60 17.09
N LEU A 12 -15.69 -32.85 17.08
CA LEU A 12 -14.65 -33.35 16.15
C LEU A 12 -15.07 -33.18 14.68
N LEU A 13 -16.32 -33.50 14.35
CA LEU A 13 -16.83 -33.31 12.99
C LEU A 13 -16.85 -31.84 12.59
N VAL A 14 -17.31 -30.95 13.45
CA VAL A 14 -17.31 -29.50 13.20
C VAL A 14 -15.89 -28.99 13.04
N VAL A 15 -14.96 -29.37 13.90
CA VAL A 15 -13.53 -28.98 13.77
C VAL A 15 -12.95 -29.50 12.46
N MET A 16 -13.24 -30.76 12.10
CA MET A 16 -12.76 -31.33 10.83
C MET A 16 -13.34 -30.58 9.63
N VAL A 17 -14.64 -30.29 9.60
CA VAL A 17 -15.29 -29.55 8.52
C VAL A 17 -14.70 -28.15 8.42
N LEU A 18 -14.54 -27.44 9.54
CA LEU A 18 -13.90 -26.13 9.57
C LEU A 18 -12.45 -26.18 9.06
N SER A 19 -11.67 -27.15 9.50
CA SER A 19 -10.28 -27.32 9.05
C SER A 19 -10.19 -27.60 7.55
N VAL A 20 -11.04 -28.47 7.02
CA VAL A 20 -11.13 -28.74 5.58
C VAL A 20 -11.59 -27.51 4.82
N SER A 21 -12.58 -26.79 5.32
CA SER A 21 -13.06 -25.55 4.68
C SER A 21 -11.96 -24.49 4.63
N VAL A 22 -11.25 -24.26 5.75
CA VAL A 22 -10.09 -23.36 5.80
C VAL A 22 -9.04 -23.77 4.78
N PHE A 23 -8.70 -25.07 4.75
CA PHE A 23 -7.71 -25.60 3.80
C PHE A 23 -8.14 -25.37 2.33
N LEU A 24 -9.40 -25.68 2.00
CA LEU A 24 -9.91 -25.49 0.64
C LEU A 24 -10.00 -24.03 0.23
N LEU A 25 -10.45 -23.15 1.12
CA LEU A 25 -10.56 -21.71 0.85
C LEU A 25 -9.18 -21.02 0.76
N ALA A 26 -8.19 -21.50 1.50
CA ALA A 26 -6.82 -20.95 1.43
C ALA A 26 -6.00 -21.52 0.26
N ARG A 27 -6.48 -22.57 -0.40
CA ARG A 27 -5.72 -23.29 -1.42
C ARG A 27 -5.84 -22.60 -2.79
N LYS A 28 -4.90 -21.69 -3.08
CA LYS A 28 -4.61 -21.26 -4.47
C LYS A 28 -3.22 -21.77 -4.85
N PRO A 29 -2.94 -22.03 -6.13
CA PRO A 29 -1.57 -22.36 -6.56
C PRO A 29 -0.65 -21.18 -6.28
N ILE A 30 0.62 -21.45 -6.04
CA ILE A 30 1.64 -20.38 -6.06
C ILE A 30 1.71 -19.88 -7.51
N PRO A 31 1.69 -18.56 -7.75
CA PRO A 31 1.85 -18.02 -9.08
C PRO A 31 3.14 -18.55 -9.74
N GLU A 32 3.10 -18.85 -11.02
CA GLU A 32 4.30 -19.26 -11.77
C GLU A 32 5.34 -18.14 -11.79
N ARG A 33 4.88 -16.89 -11.79
CA ARG A 33 5.70 -15.69 -11.73
C ARG A 33 5.07 -14.70 -10.77
N ILE A 34 5.89 -14.09 -9.91
CA ILE A 34 5.51 -12.92 -9.14
C ILE A 34 5.93 -11.68 -9.92
N VAL A 35 5.01 -10.74 -10.00
CA VAL A 35 5.24 -9.43 -10.62
C VAL A 35 5.46 -8.45 -9.48
N TYR A 36 6.70 -7.99 -9.35
CA TYR A 36 7.05 -7.00 -8.34
C TYR A 36 6.82 -5.59 -8.87
N GLY A 37 6.17 -4.77 -8.05
CA GLY A 37 6.03 -3.33 -8.23
C GLY A 37 6.74 -2.58 -7.10
N MET A 38 6.81 -1.25 -7.23
CA MET A 38 7.41 -0.37 -6.25
C MET A 38 6.48 0.81 -5.97
N SER A 39 6.27 1.10 -4.70
CA SER A 39 5.72 2.39 -4.28
C SER A 39 6.86 3.39 -4.18
N PHE A 40 6.71 4.54 -4.81
CA PHE A 40 7.65 5.65 -4.73
C PHE A 40 6.99 6.86 -4.06
N ASN A 41 7.74 7.55 -3.23
CA ASN A 41 7.25 8.70 -2.48
C ASN A 41 8.28 9.83 -2.44
N THR A 42 7.95 10.95 -3.09
CA THR A 42 8.80 12.14 -3.15
C THR A 42 9.07 12.74 -1.77
N ILE A 43 8.04 12.80 -0.91
CA ILE A 43 8.18 13.34 0.45
C ILE A 43 9.27 12.57 1.20
N TYR A 44 9.29 11.25 1.05
CA TYR A 44 10.30 10.44 1.72
C TYR A 44 11.70 10.60 1.14
N ALA A 45 11.83 10.74 -0.16
CA ALA A 45 13.12 11.07 -0.77
C ALA A 45 13.66 12.39 -0.21
N ASP A 46 12.80 13.41 -0.07
CA ASP A 46 13.16 14.70 0.51
C ASP A 46 13.54 14.58 2.00
N GLU A 47 12.81 13.80 2.80
CA GLU A 47 13.14 13.50 4.20
C GLU A 47 14.52 12.84 4.35
N LEU A 48 14.92 12.04 3.38
CA LEU A 48 16.25 11.42 3.30
C LEU A 48 17.33 12.37 2.79
N GLY A 49 16.96 13.59 2.36
CA GLY A 49 17.86 14.58 1.76
C GLY A 49 18.34 14.16 0.37
N LEU A 50 17.56 13.41 -0.36
CA LEU A 50 17.85 12.94 -1.71
C LEU A 50 17.21 13.84 -2.77
N ASP A 51 17.83 13.92 -3.94
CA ASP A 51 17.13 14.39 -5.14
C ASP A 51 16.14 13.31 -5.59
N TRP A 52 14.87 13.59 -5.43
CA TRP A 52 13.80 12.62 -5.73
C TRP A 52 13.80 12.20 -7.21
N ARG A 53 14.25 13.08 -8.15
CA ARG A 53 14.36 12.72 -9.57
C ARG A 53 15.45 11.68 -9.80
N GLU A 54 16.61 11.85 -9.16
CA GLU A 54 17.70 10.88 -9.25
C GLU A 54 17.26 9.51 -8.68
N VAL A 55 16.53 9.51 -7.56
CA VAL A 55 15.99 8.28 -6.97
C VAL A 55 14.99 7.61 -7.89
N TYR A 56 14.02 8.39 -8.39
CA TYR A 56 12.98 7.87 -9.27
C TYR A 56 13.54 7.31 -10.56
N ASP A 57 14.46 8.02 -11.20
CA ASP A 57 15.17 7.55 -12.39
C ASP A 57 15.99 6.29 -12.09
N ALA A 58 16.67 6.21 -10.96
CA ALA A 58 17.40 5.01 -10.56
C ALA A 58 16.47 3.79 -10.34
N ILE A 59 15.28 4.00 -9.82
CA ILE A 59 14.25 2.96 -9.69
C ILE A 59 13.82 2.43 -11.06
N LEU A 60 13.63 3.32 -12.03
CA LEU A 60 13.21 2.95 -13.38
C LEU A 60 14.32 2.34 -14.22
N ASP A 61 15.52 2.95 -14.20
CA ASP A 61 16.60 2.65 -15.13
C ASP A 61 17.61 1.64 -14.58
N ASP A 62 17.91 1.69 -13.28
CA ASP A 62 18.91 0.81 -12.63
C ASP A 62 18.26 -0.42 -12.00
N LEU A 63 17.13 -0.28 -11.26
CA LEU A 63 16.38 -1.44 -10.80
C LEU A 63 15.52 -2.07 -11.90
N GLY A 64 15.08 -1.31 -12.88
CA GLY A 64 14.24 -1.83 -13.95
C GLY A 64 12.76 -1.96 -13.60
N VAL A 65 12.28 -1.23 -12.59
CA VAL A 65 10.87 -1.27 -12.17
C VAL A 65 9.94 -0.85 -13.30
N ARG A 66 8.86 -1.64 -13.53
CA ARG A 66 7.85 -1.38 -14.56
C ARG A 66 6.42 -1.42 -14.02
N HIS A 67 6.25 -1.56 -12.73
CA HIS A 67 4.97 -1.49 -12.03
C HIS A 67 5.12 -0.56 -10.85
N LEU A 68 4.51 0.61 -10.94
CA LEU A 68 4.65 1.68 -9.96
C LEU A 68 3.36 1.89 -9.17
N ARG A 69 3.49 2.35 -7.94
CA ARG A 69 2.43 2.96 -7.17
C ARG A 69 2.89 4.36 -6.78
N LEU A 70 2.21 5.37 -7.31
CA LEU A 70 2.48 6.79 -7.08
C LEU A 70 1.32 7.42 -6.33
N ALA A 71 1.55 8.56 -5.70
CA ALA A 71 0.54 9.27 -4.92
C ALA A 71 0.56 10.77 -5.18
N ALA A 72 -0.61 11.36 -5.43
CA ALA A 72 -0.80 12.79 -5.60
C ALA A 72 -1.03 13.45 -4.23
N HIS A 73 0.02 13.62 -3.42
CA HIS A 73 -0.12 14.21 -2.10
C HIS A 73 -0.66 15.65 -2.19
N TRP A 74 -1.81 15.89 -1.58
CA TRP A 74 -2.52 17.16 -1.67
C TRP A 74 -1.65 18.39 -1.33
N PRO A 75 -0.81 18.40 -0.26
CA PRO A 75 0.06 19.56 0.02
C PRO A 75 1.08 19.88 -1.08
N MET A 76 1.47 18.89 -1.87
CA MET A 76 2.43 19.06 -2.97
C MET A 76 1.73 19.53 -4.24
N VAL A 77 0.52 19.02 -4.47
CA VAL A 77 -0.31 19.37 -5.61
C VAL A 77 -0.91 20.76 -5.46
N GLU A 78 -1.34 21.11 -4.25
CA GLU A 78 -2.00 22.40 -3.96
C GLU A 78 -1.37 23.05 -2.71
N PRO A 79 -0.16 23.62 -2.83
CA PRO A 79 0.53 24.25 -1.71
C PRO A 79 -0.16 25.51 -1.18
N SER A 80 -0.97 26.18 -1.99
CA SER A 80 -1.82 27.32 -1.65
C SER A 80 -3.20 27.15 -2.26
N PRO A 81 -4.27 27.68 -1.66
CA PRO A 81 -5.63 27.53 -2.18
C PRO A 81 -5.78 27.95 -3.65
N GLY A 82 -6.18 27.01 -4.51
CA GLY A 82 -6.37 27.22 -5.94
C GLY A 82 -5.07 27.37 -6.75
N GLU A 83 -3.90 27.22 -6.14
CA GLU A 83 -2.60 27.24 -6.82
C GLU A 83 -2.06 25.82 -6.94
N TYR A 84 -2.16 25.24 -8.13
CA TYR A 84 -1.76 23.85 -8.38
C TYR A 84 -0.36 23.76 -8.94
N ASN A 85 0.43 22.81 -8.41
CA ASN A 85 1.75 22.45 -8.87
C ASN A 85 1.79 20.97 -9.24
N PHE A 86 2.05 20.68 -10.52
CA PHE A 86 2.11 19.32 -11.05
C PHE A 86 3.51 18.92 -11.53
N GLU A 87 4.53 19.74 -11.28
CA GLU A 87 5.88 19.52 -11.84
C GLU A 87 6.42 18.12 -11.54
N GLU A 88 6.24 17.64 -10.31
CA GLU A 88 6.74 16.33 -9.89
C GLU A 88 5.92 15.20 -10.49
N LEU A 89 4.59 15.28 -10.42
CA LEU A 89 3.71 14.26 -10.97
C LEU A 89 3.80 14.19 -12.49
N ASP A 90 3.89 15.33 -13.17
CA ASP A 90 4.10 15.38 -14.62
C ASP A 90 5.40 14.66 -15.01
N TYR A 91 6.48 14.91 -14.27
CA TYR A 91 7.75 14.22 -14.49
C TYR A 91 7.62 12.71 -14.26
N GLN A 92 7.04 12.31 -13.14
CA GLN A 92 6.89 10.90 -12.77
C GLN A 92 6.04 10.12 -13.79
N ILE A 93 4.91 10.69 -14.20
CA ILE A 93 4.02 10.07 -15.19
C ILE A 93 4.70 10.01 -16.57
N ALA A 94 5.31 11.11 -17.02
CA ALA A 94 6.02 11.13 -18.32
C ALA A 94 7.17 10.10 -18.37
N ARG A 95 7.93 9.96 -17.28
CA ARG A 95 9.00 8.96 -17.21
C ARG A 95 8.46 7.54 -17.18
N ALA A 96 7.35 7.30 -16.45
CA ALA A 96 6.67 6.01 -16.46
C ALA A 96 6.21 5.62 -17.89
N GLU A 97 5.63 6.57 -18.62
CA GLU A 97 5.24 6.37 -20.04
C GLU A 97 6.42 6.07 -20.94
N GLU A 98 7.52 6.83 -20.80
CA GLU A 98 8.73 6.65 -21.60
C GLU A 98 9.31 5.25 -21.48
N VAL A 99 9.33 4.67 -20.26
CA VAL A 99 9.87 3.33 -20.02
C VAL A 99 8.81 2.22 -20.14
N GLY A 100 7.55 2.56 -20.43
CA GLY A 100 6.44 1.63 -20.54
C GLY A 100 6.04 0.99 -19.20
N ALA A 101 6.11 1.77 -18.13
CA ALA A 101 5.71 1.31 -16.80
C ALA A 101 4.22 1.54 -16.54
N ASP A 102 3.57 0.58 -15.87
CA ASP A 102 2.20 0.69 -15.37
C ASP A 102 2.18 1.45 -14.04
N VAL A 103 1.18 2.28 -13.82
CA VAL A 103 0.99 3.08 -12.60
C VAL A 103 -0.35 2.78 -11.94
N ILE A 104 -0.32 2.47 -10.65
CA ILE A 104 -1.44 2.64 -9.74
C ILE A 104 -1.30 4.03 -9.14
N PHE A 105 -2.26 4.93 -9.42
CA PHE A 105 -2.16 6.32 -9.01
C PHE A 105 -3.13 6.61 -7.86
N ALA A 106 -2.58 6.88 -6.68
CA ALA A 106 -3.35 7.13 -5.46
C ALA A 106 -3.72 8.61 -5.34
N VAL A 107 -4.99 8.86 -5.05
CA VAL A 107 -5.60 10.19 -4.87
C VAL A 107 -6.45 10.22 -3.62
N GLY A 108 -6.69 11.39 -3.09
CA GLY A 108 -7.44 11.61 -1.85
C GLY A 108 -6.59 12.32 -0.80
N ARG A 109 -7.10 12.38 0.40
CA ARG A 109 -6.43 13.02 1.53
C ARG A 109 -5.50 12.05 2.27
N ARG A 110 -5.96 10.80 2.43
CA ARG A 110 -5.19 9.75 3.09
C ARG A 110 -4.44 8.93 2.06
N LEU A 111 -3.14 9.10 2.02
CA LEU A 111 -2.27 8.52 1.00
C LEU A 111 -1.10 7.77 1.64
N PRO A 112 -0.46 6.85 0.90
CA PRO A 112 0.67 6.10 1.41
C PRO A 112 1.79 7.01 1.94
N ARG A 113 2.31 6.68 3.07
CA ARG A 113 3.35 7.31 3.87
C ARG A 113 2.81 8.04 5.09
N TRP A 114 3.51 7.85 6.20
CA TRP A 114 3.25 8.57 7.44
C TRP A 114 3.32 10.10 7.23
N PRO A 115 2.42 10.93 7.80
CA PRO A 115 1.36 10.57 8.76
C PRO A 115 0.05 10.08 8.11
N GLU A 116 0.06 9.63 6.89
CA GLU A 116 -1.02 9.12 6.05
C GLU A 116 -2.04 10.18 5.61
N CYS A 117 -2.52 11.05 6.50
CA CYS A 117 -3.36 12.18 6.11
C CYS A 117 -2.51 13.39 5.76
N HIS A 118 -2.47 13.66 4.47
CA HIS A 118 -1.69 14.74 3.88
C HIS A 118 -2.61 15.91 3.56
N VAL A 119 -2.73 16.84 4.52
CA VAL A 119 -3.52 18.06 4.38
C VAL A 119 -2.56 19.25 4.25
N PRO A 120 -2.70 20.13 3.25
CA PRO A 120 -1.88 21.32 3.15
C PRO A 120 -2.06 22.22 4.37
N GLU A 121 -1.01 22.98 4.73
CA GLU A 121 -1.02 23.82 5.94
C GLU A 121 -2.25 24.74 6.02
N TRP A 122 -2.62 25.35 4.89
CA TRP A 122 -3.78 26.21 4.79
C TRP A 122 -5.12 25.48 5.05
N GLY A 123 -5.18 24.17 4.75
CA GLY A 123 -6.37 23.33 4.91
C GLY A 123 -6.55 22.75 6.31
N THR A 124 -5.50 22.74 7.15
CA THR A 124 -5.52 22.04 8.46
C THR A 124 -6.55 22.60 9.44
N ASN A 125 -6.89 23.89 9.34
CA ASN A 125 -7.84 24.56 10.23
C ASN A 125 -9.24 24.70 9.64
N LEU A 126 -9.50 24.19 8.45
CA LEU A 126 -10.83 24.18 7.85
C LEU A 126 -11.76 23.25 8.63
N ALA A 127 -13.04 23.61 8.68
CA ALA A 127 -14.06 22.68 9.14
C ALA A 127 -14.14 21.49 8.17
N TRP A 128 -14.56 20.32 8.67
CA TRP A 128 -14.56 19.11 7.85
C TRP A 128 -15.38 19.24 6.56
N GLU A 129 -16.53 19.92 6.61
CA GLU A 129 -17.34 20.16 5.40
C GLU A 129 -16.62 21.04 4.37
N ASP A 130 -15.85 22.04 4.83
CA ASP A 130 -15.03 22.88 3.95
C ASP A 130 -13.87 22.08 3.37
N GLN A 131 -13.17 21.24 4.18
CA GLN A 131 -12.15 20.33 3.67
C GLN A 131 -12.69 19.39 2.60
N LYS A 132 -13.89 18.83 2.79
CA LYS A 132 -14.52 17.97 1.78
C LYS A 132 -14.75 18.73 0.46
N SER A 133 -15.09 20.01 0.52
CA SER A 133 -15.24 20.83 -0.70
C SER A 133 -13.92 20.96 -1.46
N GLU A 134 -12.86 21.27 -0.74
CA GLU A 134 -11.51 21.40 -1.33
C GLU A 134 -10.99 20.05 -1.87
N ILE A 135 -11.25 18.93 -1.17
CA ILE A 135 -10.87 17.59 -1.64
C ILE A 135 -11.60 17.25 -2.95
N ARG A 136 -12.87 17.62 -3.11
CA ARG A 136 -13.59 17.43 -4.38
C ARG A 136 -12.93 18.18 -5.52
N GLU A 137 -12.58 19.45 -5.31
CA GLU A 137 -11.91 20.28 -6.31
C GLU A 137 -10.53 19.71 -6.65
N TYR A 138 -9.76 19.32 -5.63
CA TYR A 138 -8.47 18.66 -5.82
C TYR A 138 -8.60 17.38 -6.63
N LEU A 139 -9.57 16.50 -6.33
CA LEU A 139 -9.80 15.27 -7.08
C LEU A 139 -10.14 15.57 -8.54
N GLU A 140 -11.04 16.53 -8.79
CA GLU A 140 -11.41 16.93 -10.14
C GLU A 140 -10.18 17.38 -10.95
N VAL A 141 -9.37 18.27 -10.39
CA VAL A 141 -8.18 18.80 -11.06
C VAL A 141 -7.14 17.72 -11.34
N VAL A 142 -6.88 16.82 -10.38
CA VAL A 142 -5.91 15.73 -10.57
C VAL A 142 -6.40 14.71 -11.61
N ILE A 143 -7.65 14.26 -11.50
CA ILE A 143 -8.18 13.24 -12.41
C ILE A 143 -8.27 13.81 -13.83
N GLU A 144 -8.81 15.01 -14.02
CA GLU A 144 -8.91 15.67 -15.34
C GLU A 144 -7.55 15.81 -16.00
N ARG A 145 -6.48 16.07 -15.22
CA ARG A 145 -5.13 16.20 -15.77
C ARG A 145 -4.55 14.89 -16.27
N TYR A 146 -4.79 13.78 -15.57
CA TYR A 146 -4.08 12.52 -15.83
C TYR A 146 -4.95 11.40 -16.41
N LYS A 147 -6.26 11.57 -16.56
CA LYS A 147 -7.16 10.53 -17.08
C LYS A 147 -6.82 10.03 -18.48
N ASP A 148 -6.11 10.81 -19.28
CA ASP A 148 -5.71 10.40 -20.64
C ASP A 148 -4.31 9.74 -20.67
N SER A 149 -3.59 9.65 -19.53
CA SER A 149 -2.30 9.00 -19.47
C SER A 149 -2.42 7.48 -19.65
N PRO A 150 -1.74 6.89 -20.64
CA PRO A 150 -1.82 5.45 -20.88
C PRO A 150 -1.10 4.61 -19.82
N SER A 151 -0.20 5.21 -19.01
CA SER A 151 0.51 4.51 -17.95
C SER A 151 -0.36 4.21 -16.76
N ILE A 152 -1.38 5.03 -16.46
CA ILE A 152 -2.25 4.84 -15.30
C ILE A 152 -3.24 3.70 -15.61
N ILE A 153 -3.15 2.63 -14.83
CA ILE A 153 -4.01 1.44 -15.00
C ILE A 153 -5.06 1.28 -13.90
N TYR A 154 -4.87 1.93 -12.76
CA TYR A 154 -5.81 1.99 -11.64
C TYR A 154 -5.76 3.37 -10.98
N TRP A 155 -6.92 3.89 -10.62
CA TRP A 155 -7.03 4.92 -9.60
C TRP A 155 -7.15 4.25 -8.23
N GLN A 156 -6.27 4.57 -7.31
CA GLN A 156 -6.46 4.22 -5.91
C GLN A 156 -7.10 5.41 -5.19
N VAL A 157 -8.27 5.19 -4.58
CA VAL A 157 -8.93 6.23 -3.77
C VAL A 157 -8.63 5.95 -2.30
N GLU A 158 -8.00 6.90 -1.65
CA GLU A 158 -7.53 6.83 -0.27
C GLU A 158 -6.58 5.63 0.00
N ASN A 159 -5.87 5.67 1.11
CA ASN A 159 -5.03 4.58 1.59
C ASN A 159 -5.55 4.00 2.90
N GLU A 160 -5.87 2.71 2.90
CA GLU A 160 -6.36 1.97 4.08
C GLU A 160 -7.42 2.77 4.88
N PRO A 161 -8.47 3.32 4.22
CA PRO A 161 -9.38 4.28 4.85
C PRO A 161 -10.11 3.74 6.08
N TYR A 162 -10.25 2.42 6.19
CA TYR A 162 -10.90 1.76 7.32
C TYR A 162 -9.96 1.39 8.47
N LEU A 163 -8.67 1.67 8.37
CA LEU A 163 -7.70 1.44 9.43
C LEU A 163 -7.64 2.64 10.39
N GLU A 164 -8.27 2.52 11.55
CA GLU A 164 -8.33 3.62 12.53
C GLU A 164 -7.10 3.69 13.45
N VAL A 165 -6.41 2.56 13.66
CA VAL A 165 -5.42 2.40 14.75
C VAL A 165 -4.27 3.41 14.71
N PHE A 166 -3.78 3.77 13.53
CA PHE A 166 -2.68 4.71 13.35
C PHE A 166 -3.14 6.08 12.83
N ALA A 167 -4.28 6.12 12.18
CA ALA A 167 -4.77 7.29 11.50
C ALA A 167 -5.51 8.29 12.40
N LYS A 168 -6.08 7.81 13.50
CA LYS A 168 -7.00 8.60 14.33
C LYS A 168 -6.40 9.91 14.86
N GLU A 169 -5.10 9.93 15.14
CA GLU A 169 -4.42 11.13 15.65
C GLU A 169 -4.21 12.21 14.57
N HIS A 170 -4.14 11.80 13.29
CA HIS A 170 -3.82 12.69 12.17
C HIS A 170 -4.97 12.87 11.19
N CYS A 171 -5.84 11.86 11.06
CA CYS A 171 -6.88 11.80 10.04
C CYS A 171 -8.30 12.08 10.56
N ASN A 172 -8.49 12.21 11.87
CA ASN A 172 -9.80 12.19 12.51
C ASN A 172 -10.55 10.86 12.29
N GLU A 173 -11.86 10.85 12.51
CA GLU A 173 -12.70 9.67 12.25
C GLU A 173 -12.96 9.51 10.75
N LEU A 174 -13.13 8.26 10.30
CA LEU A 174 -13.52 7.96 8.93
C LEU A 174 -14.93 8.47 8.64
N ASP A 175 -15.07 9.29 7.60
CA ASP A 175 -16.34 9.61 6.96
C ASP A 175 -16.57 8.64 5.79
N GLU A 176 -17.27 7.54 6.05
CA GLU A 176 -17.52 6.51 5.04
C GLU A 176 -18.40 7.01 3.89
N GLU A 177 -19.32 7.94 4.17
CA GLU A 177 -20.19 8.51 3.14
C GLU A 177 -19.38 9.37 2.18
N PHE A 178 -18.42 10.13 2.71
CA PHE A 178 -17.51 10.91 1.88
C PHE A 178 -16.55 10.05 1.08
N LEU A 179 -15.99 8.98 1.65
CA LEU A 179 -15.16 8.00 0.90
C LEU A 179 -15.92 7.42 -0.31
N ILE A 180 -17.20 7.08 -0.12
CA ILE A 180 -18.02 6.58 -1.23
C ILE A 180 -18.21 7.69 -2.28
N GLU A 181 -18.43 8.93 -1.86
CA GLU A 181 -18.52 10.07 -2.77
C GLU A 181 -17.23 10.29 -3.56
N GLU A 182 -16.05 10.23 -2.92
CA GLU A 182 -14.76 10.33 -3.61
C GLU A 182 -14.61 9.25 -4.68
N ILE A 183 -14.97 8.01 -4.36
CA ILE A 183 -14.96 6.89 -5.32
C ILE A 183 -15.89 7.17 -6.52
N GLU A 184 -17.08 7.73 -6.27
CA GLU A 184 -18.03 8.06 -7.33
C GLU A 184 -17.53 9.22 -8.19
N ILE A 185 -16.95 10.26 -7.60
CA ILE A 185 -16.33 11.37 -8.32
C ILE A 185 -15.25 10.86 -9.28
N VAL A 186 -14.32 10.05 -8.78
CA VAL A 186 -13.24 9.49 -9.61
C VAL A 186 -13.81 8.64 -10.75
N ARG A 187 -14.84 7.82 -10.47
CA ARG A 187 -15.50 6.98 -11.49
C ARG A 187 -16.25 7.80 -12.55
N GLU A 188 -16.84 8.92 -12.15
CA GLU A 188 -17.53 9.81 -13.11
C GLU A 188 -16.56 10.56 -14.01
N LEU A 189 -15.43 11.02 -13.44
CA LEU A 189 -14.39 11.75 -14.19
C LEU A 189 -13.57 10.84 -15.12
N ASP A 190 -13.34 9.60 -14.71
CA ASP A 190 -12.67 8.57 -15.54
C ASP A 190 -13.38 7.22 -15.43
N PRO A 191 -14.42 6.99 -16.24
CA PRO A 191 -15.15 5.71 -16.26
C PRO A 191 -14.37 4.57 -16.95
N THR A 192 -13.18 4.83 -17.46
CA THR A 192 -12.39 3.85 -18.23
C THR A 192 -11.47 3.00 -17.39
N ARG A 193 -11.07 3.51 -16.21
CA ARG A 193 -10.12 2.83 -15.31
C ARG A 193 -10.82 2.28 -14.07
N PRO A 194 -10.43 1.07 -13.65
CA PRO A 194 -10.95 0.49 -12.42
C PRO A 194 -10.41 1.23 -11.18
N ILE A 195 -11.22 1.24 -10.12
CA ILE A 195 -10.88 1.85 -8.84
C ILE A 195 -10.37 0.78 -7.89
N LEU A 196 -9.19 1.04 -7.33
CA LEU A 196 -8.56 0.25 -6.27
C LEU A 196 -8.89 0.89 -4.91
N VAL A 197 -9.38 0.08 -3.98
CA VAL A 197 -9.50 0.47 -2.56
C VAL A 197 -8.64 -0.48 -1.73
N THR A 198 -7.98 0.06 -0.71
CA THR A 198 -7.01 -0.71 0.09
C THR A 198 -7.46 -0.88 1.53
N ASP A 199 -6.95 -1.92 2.20
CA ASP A 199 -7.14 -2.11 3.64
C ASP A 199 -5.99 -2.93 4.24
N SER A 200 -5.71 -2.71 5.52
CA SER A 200 -4.63 -3.38 6.23
C SER A 200 -4.79 -4.90 6.25
N GLY A 201 -3.74 -5.59 5.84
CA GLY A 201 -3.73 -7.04 5.85
C GLY A 201 -3.74 -7.62 7.25
N ASN A 202 -2.94 -7.03 8.13
CA ASN A 202 -2.77 -7.52 9.49
C ASN A 202 -3.92 -7.09 10.42
N LEU A 203 -4.49 -5.91 10.24
CA LEU A 203 -5.42 -5.28 11.19
C LEU A 203 -6.81 -5.00 10.60
N GLY A 204 -6.93 -4.82 9.29
CA GLY A 204 -8.20 -4.50 8.61
C GLY A 204 -9.18 -5.68 8.56
N LEU A 205 -10.46 -5.40 8.41
CA LEU A 205 -11.50 -6.41 8.18
C LEU A 205 -11.76 -6.69 6.69
N TRP A 206 -11.37 -5.80 5.81
CA TRP A 206 -11.47 -5.82 4.35
C TRP A 206 -12.87 -5.67 3.76
N ALA A 207 -13.91 -6.15 4.44
CA ALA A 207 -15.25 -6.29 3.85
C ALA A 207 -15.76 -5.00 3.19
N LYS A 208 -15.59 -3.84 3.84
CA LYS A 208 -16.04 -2.56 3.32
C LYS A 208 -15.17 -2.07 2.16
N ALA A 209 -13.83 -2.08 2.33
CA ALA A 209 -12.90 -1.70 1.28
C ALA A 209 -13.07 -2.60 0.04
N TYR A 210 -13.15 -3.91 0.27
CA TYR A 210 -13.38 -4.87 -0.80
C TYR A 210 -14.71 -4.64 -1.54
N LYS A 211 -15.78 -4.24 -0.83
CA LYS A 211 -17.09 -3.96 -1.42
C LYS A 211 -17.05 -2.79 -2.40
N HIS A 212 -16.34 -1.71 -2.06
CA HIS A 212 -16.43 -0.45 -2.79
C HIS A 212 -15.47 -0.33 -3.98
N GLY A 213 -14.33 -1.04 -3.98
CA GLY A 213 -13.39 -1.05 -5.10
C GLY A 213 -13.77 -2.02 -6.23
N ASP A 214 -13.34 -1.75 -7.45
CA ASP A 214 -13.33 -2.69 -8.57
C ASP A 214 -12.16 -3.68 -8.46
N ALA A 215 -11.09 -3.23 -7.80
CA ALA A 215 -9.96 -4.03 -7.36
C ALA A 215 -9.71 -3.79 -5.88
N PHE A 216 -8.94 -4.68 -5.24
CA PHE A 216 -8.62 -4.59 -3.83
C PHE A 216 -7.10 -4.69 -3.59
N GLY A 217 -6.58 -3.88 -2.68
CA GLY A 217 -5.18 -3.92 -2.26
C GLY A 217 -5.06 -4.22 -0.77
N THR A 218 -4.13 -5.09 -0.40
CA THR A 218 -3.82 -5.36 1.01
C THR A 218 -2.37 -5.10 1.33
N SER A 219 -2.08 -4.56 2.52
CA SER A 219 -0.73 -4.51 3.05
C SER A 219 -0.34 -5.83 3.72
N VAL A 220 0.96 -6.11 3.77
CA VAL A 220 1.54 -7.22 4.53
C VAL A 220 2.79 -6.74 5.26
N TYR A 221 2.70 -6.73 6.57
CA TYR A 221 3.81 -6.41 7.45
C TYR A 221 4.27 -7.68 8.17
N VAL A 222 5.51 -8.10 7.90
CA VAL A 222 6.10 -9.29 8.52
C VAL A 222 6.78 -8.94 9.82
N TYR A 223 7.48 -7.81 9.86
CA TYR A 223 8.16 -7.31 11.03
C TYR A 223 7.54 -6.02 11.54
N PHE A 224 7.41 -5.94 12.86
CA PHE A 224 6.97 -4.77 13.61
C PHE A 224 8.00 -4.42 14.65
N TRP A 225 7.97 -3.19 15.10
CA TRP A 225 8.79 -2.75 16.22
C TRP A 225 7.98 -1.85 17.16
N ASN A 226 8.16 -2.03 18.45
CA ASN A 226 7.69 -1.07 19.44
C ASN A 226 8.68 -0.96 20.60
N PRO A 227 8.59 0.13 21.43
CA PRO A 227 9.55 0.35 22.53
C PRO A 227 9.55 -0.73 23.60
N GLU A 228 8.41 -1.41 23.83
CA GLU A 228 8.26 -2.37 24.92
C GLU A 228 8.75 -3.77 24.54
N LEU A 229 8.46 -4.21 23.31
CA LEU A 229 8.74 -5.57 22.85
C LEU A 229 9.99 -5.65 21.95
N GLY A 230 10.51 -4.49 21.49
CA GLY A 230 11.52 -4.46 20.44
C GLY A 230 10.95 -4.89 19.10
N GLN A 231 11.77 -5.51 18.25
CA GLN A 231 11.33 -6.07 16.98
C GLN A 231 10.66 -7.42 17.18
N PHE A 232 9.50 -7.61 16.55
CA PHE A 232 8.80 -8.87 16.56
C PHE A 232 8.21 -9.19 15.17
N ARG A 233 8.03 -10.46 14.91
CA ARG A 233 7.46 -10.98 13.67
C ARG A 233 5.98 -11.22 13.83
N THR A 234 5.20 -10.99 12.77
CA THR A 234 3.77 -11.34 12.75
C THR A 234 3.54 -12.83 13.07
N ALA A 235 2.51 -13.09 13.85
CA ALA A 235 2.04 -14.45 14.12
C ALA A 235 1.11 -14.99 13.01
N LEU A 236 0.65 -14.13 12.09
CA LEU A 236 -0.24 -14.53 11.01
C LEU A 236 0.55 -15.37 9.98
N PRO A 237 0.06 -16.55 9.59
CA PRO A 237 0.69 -17.33 8.53
C PRO A 237 0.32 -16.77 7.14
N PRO A 238 1.17 -16.93 6.10
CA PRO A 238 0.92 -16.39 4.77
C PRO A 238 -0.42 -16.78 4.15
N TRP A 239 -0.90 -17.99 4.40
CA TRP A 239 -2.20 -18.46 3.87
C TRP A 239 -3.40 -17.70 4.43
N PHE A 240 -3.26 -16.99 5.56
CA PHE A 240 -4.33 -16.24 6.21
C PHE A 240 -4.93 -15.16 5.29
N TYR A 241 -4.10 -14.45 4.55
CA TYR A 241 -4.55 -13.38 3.65
C TYR A 241 -5.43 -13.94 2.52
N ARG A 242 -5.00 -15.04 1.88
CA ARG A 242 -5.83 -15.70 0.85
C ARG A 242 -7.10 -16.30 1.41
N PHE A 243 -7.05 -16.87 2.59
CA PHE A 243 -8.24 -17.36 3.27
C PHE A 243 -9.24 -16.24 3.49
N LYS A 244 -8.77 -15.09 3.99
CA LYS A 244 -9.58 -13.90 4.24
C LYS A 244 -10.21 -13.36 2.96
N GLU A 245 -9.44 -13.23 1.88
CA GLU A 245 -9.94 -12.86 0.55
C GLU A 245 -11.00 -13.83 0.05
N ASN A 246 -10.73 -15.14 0.09
CA ASN A 246 -11.68 -16.14 -0.38
C ASN A 246 -12.99 -16.13 0.40
N VAL A 247 -12.95 -15.84 1.70
CA VAL A 247 -14.17 -15.69 2.51
C VAL A 247 -14.97 -14.45 2.07
N ILE A 248 -14.31 -13.34 1.82
CA ILE A 248 -14.96 -12.09 1.43
C ILE A 248 -15.51 -12.18 0.01
N SER A 249 -14.79 -12.82 -0.91
CA SER A 249 -15.24 -13.01 -2.29
C SER A 249 -16.53 -13.85 -2.40
N LEU A 250 -16.84 -14.71 -1.42
CA LEU A 250 -18.12 -15.41 -1.36
C LEU A 250 -19.32 -14.46 -1.25
N PHE A 251 -19.12 -13.27 -0.71
CA PHE A 251 -20.17 -12.26 -0.50
C PHE A 251 -20.18 -11.17 -1.55
N TYR A 252 -19.02 -10.82 -2.10
CA TYR A 252 -18.85 -9.64 -2.99
C TYR A 252 -18.33 -10.02 -4.38
N GLY A 253 -18.13 -11.31 -4.68
CA GLY A 253 -17.55 -11.79 -5.92
C GLY A 253 -16.01 -11.69 -5.95
N ASP A 254 -15.40 -12.39 -6.90
CA ASP A 254 -13.96 -12.33 -7.15
C ASP A 254 -13.60 -11.03 -7.87
N LYS A 255 -12.47 -10.42 -7.49
CA LYS A 255 -11.90 -9.25 -8.16
C LYS A 255 -10.37 -9.28 -8.14
N PRO A 256 -9.70 -8.48 -9.00
CA PRO A 256 -8.25 -8.31 -8.92
C PRO A 256 -7.83 -7.90 -7.51
N THR A 257 -6.88 -8.64 -6.93
CA THR A 257 -6.39 -8.36 -5.58
C THR A 257 -4.87 -8.34 -5.60
N PHE A 258 -4.30 -7.30 -5.00
CA PHE A 258 -2.86 -7.04 -4.96
C PHE A 258 -2.34 -7.07 -3.52
N LEU A 259 -1.11 -7.54 -3.34
CA LEU A 259 -0.32 -7.17 -2.18
C LEU A 259 0.27 -5.79 -2.48
N ILE A 260 -0.43 -4.72 -2.04
CA ILE A 260 -0.16 -3.34 -2.46
C ILE A 260 0.91 -2.66 -1.60
N GLU A 261 1.18 -3.21 -0.42
CA GLU A 261 2.24 -2.73 0.47
C GLU A 261 2.98 -3.91 1.08
N LEU A 262 4.25 -4.05 0.71
CA LEU A 262 5.18 -4.97 1.32
C LEU A 262 6.35 -4.15 1.88
N SER A 263 6.44 -4.08 3.21
CA SER A 263 7.46 -3.28 3.88
C SER A 263 8.86 -3.84 3.64
N ALA A 264 9.73 -3.04 3.07
CA ALA A 264 11.13 -3.39 2.81
C ALA A 264 12.10 -2.31 3.32
N GLU A 265 11.69 -1.57 4.36
CA GLU A 265 12.52 -0.64 5.12
C GLU A 265 12.32 -0.84 6.62
N PRO A 266 13.24 -0.36 7.49
CA PRO A 266 13.12 -0.55 8.92
C PRO A 266 11.98 0.28 9.52
N TRP A 267 11.24 -0.30 10.44
CA TRP A 267 10.29 0.44 11.26
C TRP A 267 11.03 1.20 12.36
N LEU A 268 11.00 2.53 12.29
CA LEU A 268 11.66 3.45 13.22
C LEU A 268 10.62 4.42 13.81
N LEU A 269 10.86 4.90 15.03
CA LEU A 269 10.05 5.96 15.65
C LEU A 269 10.69 7.34 15.50
N GLU A 270 11.95 7.39 15.11
CA GLU A 270 12.72 8.60 14.87
C GLU A 270 12.95 8.74 13.36
N PRO A 271 13.19 9.96 12.85
CA PRO A 271 13.57 10.13 11.46
C PRO A 271 14.77 9.23 11.13
N ILE A 272 14.68 8.52 10.03
CA ILE A 272 15.66 7.49 9.67
C ILE A 272 17.08 8.07 9.53
N VAL A 273 17.19 9.31 9.12
CA VAL A 273 18.47 10.04 8.97
C VAL A 273 19.18 10.28 10.29
N ASP A 274 18.44 10.29 11.39
CA ASP A 274 18.95 10.50 12.76
C ASP A 274 19.35 9.19 13.45
N VAL A 275 19.02 8.04 12.83
CA VAL A 275 19.37 6.72 13.35
C VAL A 275 20.60 6.18 12.64
N ASP A 276 21.57 5.65 13.40
CA ASP A 276 22.76 5.06 12.80
C ASP A 276 22.44 3.86 11.92
N VAL A 277 23.26 3.64 10.88
CA VAL A 277 23.05 2.60 9.87
C VAL A 277 23.08 1.19 10.50
N GLU A 278 23.89 0.97 11.54
CA GLU A 278 23.96 -0.33 12.22
C GLU A 278 22.62 -0.67 12.89
N THR A 279 22.01 0.29 13.54
CA THR A 279 20.65 0.16 14.12
C THR A 279 19.61 -0.09 13.03
N GLN A 280 19.67 0.64 11.91
CA GLN A 280 18.76 0.42 10.78
C GLN A 280 18.90 -1.02 10.25
N TYR A 281 20.13 -1.50 10.00
CA TYR A 281 20.38 -2.87 9.54
C TYR A 281 19.98 -3.93 10.56
N SER A 282 20.10 -3.66 11.85
CA SER A 282 19.63 -4.61 12.87
C SER A 282 18.13 -4.86 12.78
N ARG A 283 17.37 -3.89 12.25
CA ARG A 283 15.92 -3.96 12.07
C ARG A 283 15.50 -4.43 10.68
N MET A 284 16.25 -4.09 9.64
CA MET A 284 15.97 -4.50 8.26
C MET A 284 17.29 -4.68 7.50
N ASP A 285 17.69 -5.91 7.30
CA ASP A 285 18.83 -6.31 6.51
C ASP A 285 18.40 -7.13 5.28
N VAL A 286 19.35 -7.52 4.44
CA VAL A 286 19.10 -8.31 3.23
C VAL A 286 18.40 -9.63 3.55
N ASP A 287 18.77 -10.31 4.64
CA ASP A 287 18.19 -11.60 4.99
C ASP A 287 16.74 -11.46 5.43
N LYS A 288 16.41 -10.39 6.18
CA LYS A 288 15.02 -10.07 6.52
C LYS A 288 14.17 -9.71 5.29
N ILE A 289 14.74 -8.95 4.34
CA ILE A 289 14.03 -8.65 3.09
C ILE A 289 13.77 -9.95 2.31
N LYS A 290 14.74 -10.86 2.21
CA LYS A 290 14.52 -12.17 1.59
C LYS A 290 13.44 -12.98 2.32
N GLU A 291 13.45 -12.98 3.65
CA GLU A 291 12.38 -13.63 4.43
C GLU A 291 11.00 -13.00 4.17
N ILE A 292 10.93 -11.67 4.05
CA ILE A 292 9.69 -10.95 3.70
C ILE A 292 9.21 -11.36 2.31
N LEU A 293 10.10 -11.44 1.32
CA LEU A 293 9.78 -11.87 -0.04
C LEU A 293 9.29 -13.33 -0.08
N ASP A 294 9.93 -14.24 0.65
CA ASP A 294 9.50 -15.63 0.78
C ASP A 294 8.12 -15.72 1.44
N TYR A 295 7.90 -14.96 2.52
CA TYR A 295 6.61 -14.89 3.16
C TYR A 295 5.52 -14.34 2.22
N ALA A 296 5.83 -13.27 1.48
CA ALA A 296 4.92 -12.66 0.52
C ALA A 296 4.60 -13.61 -0.65
N ARG A 297 5.58 -14.35 -1.18
CA ARG A 297 5.36 -15.41 -2.17
C ARG A 297 4.35 -16.44 -1.67
N ASP A 298 4.46 -16.85 -0.42
CA ASP A 298 3.58 -17.84 0.19
C ASP A 298 2.16 -17.32 0.47
N THR A 299 1.92 -16.00 0.42
CA THR A 299 0.58 -15.42 0.37
C THR A 299 -0.13 -15.70 -0.96
N ARG A 300 0.63 -16.02 -2.02
CA ARG A 300 0.16 -16.40 -3.36
C ARG A 300 -0.53 -15.28 -4.13
N TYR A 301 -0.24 -14.01 -3.80
CA TYR A 301 -0.58 -12.88 -4.66
C TYR A 301 0.41 -12.79 -5.81
N GLU A 302 -0.10 -12.60 -7.02
CA GLU A 302 0.74 -12.51 -8.22
C GLU A 302 1.44 -11.14 -8.30
N ARG A 303 0.72 -10.05 -8.01
CA ARG A 303 1.29 -8.69 -7.99
C ARG A 303 1.57 -8.25 -6.56
N GLN A 304 2.82 -7.84 -6.33
CA GLN A 304 3.33 -7.47 -5.01
C GLN A 304 4.13 -6.17 -5.12
N TYR A 305 3.69 -5.12 -4.42
CA TYR A 305 4.34 -3.81 -4.44
C TYR A 305 5.15 -3.62 -3.16
N LEU A 306 6.46 -3.44 -3.33
CA LEU A 306 7.36 -3.10 -2.23
C LEU A 306 7.35 -1.58 -2.01
N TRP A 307 7.78 -1.17 -0.84
CA TRP A 307 8.09 0.21 -0.53
C TRP A 307 9.39 0.29 0.30
N GLY A 308 10.14 1.41 0.15
CA GLY A 308 11.42 1.62 0.80
C GLY A 308 12.61 1.73 -0.16
N ALA A 309 12.40 1.82 -1.49
CA ALA A 309 13.49 1.95 -2.45
C ALA A 309 14.28 3.26 -2.27
N GLU A 310 13.67 4.31 -1.77
CA GLU A 310 14.31 5.57 -1.40
C GLU A 310 15.38 5.33 -0.34
N TRP A 311 15.06 4.54 0.71
CA TRP A 311 16.02 4.15 1.73
C TRP A 311 17.12 3.23 1.17
N TRP A 312 16.80 2.30 0.25
CA TRP A 312 17.81 1.47 -0.41
C TRP A 312 18.81 2.33 -1.18
N TYR A 313 18.31 3.36 -1.89
CA TYR A 313 19.15 4.30 -2.64
C TYR A 313 20.03 5.15 -1.70
N TRP A 314 19.46 5.64 -0.60
CA TRP A 314 20.18 6.37 0.43
C TRP A 314 21.32 5.53 1.04
N LEU A 315 21.07 4.25 1.32
CA LEU A 315 22.10 3.31 1.78
C LEU A 315 23.19 3.10 0.73
N LYS A 316 22.81 2.92 -0.54
CA LYS A 316 23.75 2.80 -1.66
C LYS A 316 24.69 4.00 -1.74
N LEU A 317 24.20 5.23 -1.59
CA LEU A 317 25.03 6.44 -1.56
C LEU A 317 26.00 6.48 -0.38
N LYS A 318 25.71 5.74 0.70
CA LYS A 318 26.58 5.58 1.88
C LYS A 318 27.53 4.38 1.76
N GLY A 319 27.53 3.67 0.63
CA GLY A 319 28.40 2.53 0.36
C GLY A 319 27.83 1.18 0.76
N HIS A 320 26.54 1.10 1.11
CA HIS A 320 25.81 -0.11 1.45
C HIS A 320 24.92 -0.54 0.28
N ASN A 321 25.45 -1.35 -0.65
CA ASN A 321 24.77 -1.66 -1.91
C ASN A 321 23.90 -2.93 -1.85
N GLU A 322 24.00 -3.73 -0.80
CA GLU A 322 23.51 -5.10 -0.76
C GLU A 322 21.99 -5.20 -0.99
N ILE A 323 21.23 -4.24 -0.45
CA ILE A 323 19.77 -4.22 -0.63
C ILE A 323 19.40 -3.73 -2.03
N TRP A 324 20.12 -2.72 -2.54
CA TRP A 324 19.93 -2.23 -3.90
C TRP A 324 20.24 -3.30 -4.94
N ASP A 325 21.33 -4.06 -4.73
CA ASP A 325 21.71 -5.17 -5.60
C ASP A 325 20.68 -6.31 -5.57
N LEU A 326 20.10 -6.60 -4.39
CA LEU A 326 18.96 -7.50 -4.30
C LEU A 326 17.74 -6.98 -5.10
N GLY A 327 17.50 -5.67 -5.05
CA GLY A 327 16.48 -5.02 -5.88
C GLY A 327 16.66 -5.27 -7.38
N ARG A 328 17.89 -5.16 -7.89
CA ARG A 328 18.22 -5.47 -9.31
C ARG A 328 17.94 -6.93 -9.71
N GLU A 329 17.96 -7.85 -8.75
CA GLU A 329 17.62 -9.25 -9.01
C GLU A 329 16.11 -9.50 -9.05
N LEU A 330 15.30 -8.60 -8.49
CA LEU A 330 13.85 -8.73 -8.40
C LEU A 330 13.13 -8.25 -9.65
N TYR A 331 13.61 -7.18 -10.27
CA TYR A 331 12.99 -6.48 -11.40
C TYR A 331 13.72 -6.77 -12.72
#